data_de90d806e174dbd4435faa78192e7f9a
#
_entry.id   de90d806e174dbd4435faa78192e7f9a
#
_cell.length_a   1.000
_cell.length_b   1.000
_cell.length_c   1.000
_cell.angle_alpha   90.00
_cell.angle_beta   90.00
_cell.angle_gamma   90.00
#
_symmetry.space_group_name_H-M   'P 1'
#
loop_
_entity.id
_entity.type
_entity.pdbx_description
1 polymer ?
#
loop_
_entity_poly.entity_id
_entity_poly.type
_entity_poly.pdbx_seq_one_letter_code
_entity_poly.pdbx_strand_id
1 'polypeptide(L)'
;MEKPACLIVYTSMSGNTEEIANDIAKGINEAGAAVQIKDILQADPADLEAYDGILLGTYTWDDGNLPDEFLDFYEDMDTLRLQGKPAAVFGSCDSYYEHHGGAVDILIEKLTELGANIILDGLKIDLTPTAEEKEQCIQYGKSFVNDEWGPFSCFN
;
A
#
# COMPACT_ATOMS: atom_id res chain seq x y z
N MET A 1 4.46 0.99 -25.71
CA MET A 1 4.70 1.58 -24.40
C MET A 1 4.60 0.53 -23.33
N GLU A 2 5.51 0.61 -22.39
CA GLU A 2 5.49 -0.36 -21.31
C GLU A 2 4.38 -0.04 -20.32
N LYS A 3 3.85 -1.08 -19.71
CA LYS A 3 2.89 -0.91 -18.64
C LYS A 3 3.56 -0.30 -17.43
N PRO A 4 2.88 0.58 -16.69
CA PRO A 4 3.39 1.00 -15.39
C PRO A 4 3.53 -0.22 -14.50
N ALA A 5 4.53 -0.20 -13.64
CA ALA A 5 4.80 -1.31 -12.73
C ALA A 5 4.59 -0.84 -11.29
N CYS A 6 3.76 -1.58 -10.57
CA CYS A 6 3.43 -1.29 -9.18
C CYS A 6 4.04 -2.34 -8.26
N LEU A 7 4.41 -1.91 -7.07
CA LEU A 7 4.87 -2.81 -6.03
C LEU A 7 3.96 -2.70 -4.81
N ILE A 8 3.51 -3.83 -4.31
CA ILE A 8 2.79 -3.90 -3.04
C ILE A 8 3.70 -4.62 -2.04
N VAL A 9 4.01 -3.95 -0.93
CA VAL A 9 4.75 -4.56 0.17
C VAL A 9 3.83 -4.59 1.37
N TYR A 10 3.66 -5.76 1.96
CA TYR A 10 2.71 -5.92 3.07
C TYR A 10 3.26 -6.79 4.19
N THR A 11 2.66 -6.64 5.38
CA THR A 11 2.81 -7.59 6.45
C THR A 11 1.44 -8.03 6.91
N SER A 12 1.30 -9.31 7.25
CA SER A 12 0.04 -9.89 7.65
C SER A 12 0.26 -10.92 8.74
N MET A 13 -0.55 -10.86 9.78
CA MET A 13 -0.46 -11.83 10.87
C MET A 13 -1.45 -12.97 10.69
N SER A 14 -2.69 -12.63 10.33
CA SER A 14 -3.78 -13.60 10.20
C SER A 14 -4.21 -13.85 8.76
N GLY A 15 -3.55 -13.22 7.81
CA GLY A 15 -3.92 -13.34 6.40
C GLY A 15 -4.87 -12.27 5.89
N ASN A 16 -5.40 -11.42 6.76
CA ASN A 16 -6.35 -10.38 6.34
C ASN A 16 -5.70 -9.34 5.44
N THR A 17 -4.53 -8.84 5.84
CA THR A 17 -3.81 -7.85 5.02
C THR A 17 -3.40 -8.45 3.68
N GLU A 18 -2.99 -9.71 3.68
CA GLU A 18 -2.61 -10.39 2.46
C GLU A 18 -3.80 -10.50 1.49
N GLU A 19 -4.98 -10.83 2.01
CA GLU A 19 -6.18 -10.88 1.19
C GLU A 19 -6.47 -9.53 0.54
N ILE A 20 -6.36 -8.46 1.31
CA ILE A 20 -6.56 -7.11 0.80
C ILE A 20 -5.55 -6.82 -0.30
N ALA A 21 -4.28 -7.18 -0.08
CA ALA A 21 -3.21 -6.95 -1.06
C ALA A 21 -3.51 -7.67 -2.37
N ASN A 22 -3.99 -8.91 -2.29
CA ASN A 22 -4.30 -9.69 -3.48
C ASN A 22 -5.46 -9.09 -4.27
N ASP A 23 -6.49 -8.59 -3.59
CA ASP A 23 -7.62 -7.96 -4.26
C ASP A 23 -7.23 -6.63 -4.92
N ILE A 24 -6.41 -5.84 -4.24
CA ILE A 24 -5.88 -4.61 -4.81
C ILE A 24 -5.06 -4.92 -6.07
N ALA A 25 -4.21 -5.94 -5.99
CA ALA A 25 -3.39 -6.36 -7.13
C ALA A 25 -4.25 -6.77 -8.32
N LYS A 26 -5.37 -7.45 -8.05
CA LYS A 26 -6.30 -7.83 -9.10
C LYS A 26 -6.82 -6.60 -9.82
N GLY A 27 -7.21 -5.56 -9.06
CA GLY A 27 -7.69 -4.31 -9.65
C GLY A 27 -6.62 -3.61 -10.47
N ILE A 28 -5.38 -3.61 -9.98
CA ILE A 28 -4.27 -3.00 -10.70
C ILE A 28 -4.06 -3.69 -12.04
N ASN A 29 -4.07 -5.02 -12.04
CA ASN A 29 -3.92 -5.79 -13.28
C ASN A 29 -5.08 -5.53 -14.25
N GLU A 30 -6.29 -5.45 -13.73
CA GLU A 30 -7.46 -5.20 -14.58
C GLU A 30 -7.40 -3.81 -15.20
N ALA A 31 -6.73 -2.87 -14.54
CA ALA A 31 -6.56 -1.51 -15.04
C ALA A 31 -5.40 -1.37 -16.03
N GLY A 32 -4.69 -2.46 -16.30
CA GLY A 32 -3.64 -2.47 -17.32
C GLY A 32 -2.22 -2.27 -16.84
N ALA A 33 -2.00 -2.31 -15.52
CA ALA A 33 -0.64 -2.17 -14.97
C ALA A 33 -0.11 -3.52 -14.51
N ALA A 34 1.21 -3.64 -14.45
CA ALA A 34 1.86 -4.80 -13.86
C ALA A 34 1.93 -4.58 -12.34
N VAL A 35 1.88 -5.66 -11.57
CA VAL A 35 1.98 -5.55 -10.12
C VAL A 35 2.80 -6.71 -9.57
N GLN A 36 3.68 -6.38 -8.62
CA GLN A 36 4.45 -7.37 -7.87
C GLN A 36 4.03 -7.24 -6.42
N ILE A 37 3.80 -8.36 -5.76
CA ILE A 37 3.43 -8.39 -4.35
C ILE A 37 4.56 -9.05 -3.57
N LYS A 38 5.01 -8.39 -2.50
CA LYS A 38 6.07 -8.93 -1.64
C LYS A 38 5.68 -8.84 -0.18
N ASP A 39 5.92 -9.92 0.56
CA ASP A 39 5.84 -9.87 2.02
C ASP A 39 6.98 -9.00 2.54
N ILE A 40 6.76 -8.31 3.65
CA ILE A 40 7.75 -7.39 4.23
C ILE A 40 9.10 -8.07 4.48
N LEU A 41 9.09 -9.36 4.79
CA LEU A 41 10.31 -10.09 5.08
C LEU A 41 11.10 -10.42 3.80
N GLN A 42 10.48 -10.31 2.64
CA GLN A 42 11.10 -10.58 1.35
C GLN A 42 11.43 -9.31 0.58
N ALA A 43 11.01 -8.16 1.10
CA ALA A 43 11.16 -6.89 0.42
C ALA A 43 12.34 -6.13 1.00
N ASP A 44 12.99 -5.35 0.15
CA ASP A 44 14.02 -4.41 0.54
C ASP A 44 13.45 -3.01 0.39
N PRO A 45 13.67 -2.09 1.35
CA PRO A 45 13.17 -0.72 1.19
C PRO A 45 13.56 -0.08 -0.15
N ALA A 46 14.76 -0.37 -0.66
CA ALA A 46 15.20 0.17 -1.94
C ALA A 46 14.30 -0.27 -3.10
N ASP A 47 13.55 -1.35 -2.95
CA ASP A 47 12.61 -1.78 -4.00
C ASP A 47 11.56 -0.71 -4.28
N LEU A 48 11.23 0.10 -3.27
CA LEU A 48 10.23 1.16 -3.44
C LEU A 48 10.66 2.21 -4.46
N GLU A 49 11.95 2.38 -4.66
CA GLU A 49 12.45 3.33 -5.65
C GLU A 49 12.41 2.79 -7.08
N ALA A 50 12.33 1.46 -7.20
CA ALA A 50 12.46 0.80 -8.51
C ALA A 50 11.14 0.71 -9.29
N TYR A 51 10.01 0.98 -8.66
CA TYR A 51 8.69 0.81 -9.27
C TYR A 51 8.04 2.16 -9.53
N ASP A 52 7.11 2.18 -10.48
CA ASP A 52 6.43 3.42 -10.87
C ASP A 52 5.43 3.88 -9.81
N GLY A 53 4.79 2.94 -9.14
CA GLY A 53 3.87 3.25 -8.04
C GLY A 53 4.02 2.22 -6.94
N ILE A 54 3.75 2.63 -5.72
CA ILE A 54 3.95 1.76 -4.55
C ILE A 54 2.76 1.79 -3.62
N LEU A 55 2.47 0.63 -3.03
CA LEU A 55 1.46 0.53 -1.98
C LEU A 55 2.04 -0.24 -0.82
N LEU A 56 1.80 0.25 0.38
CA LEU A 56 2.22 -0.42 1.60
C LEU A 56 1.00 -0.92 2.34
N GLY A 57 1.08 -2.16 2.83
CA GLY A 57 -0.01 -2.78 3.56
C GLY A 57 0.43 -3.29 4.91
N THR A 58 -0.39 -3.08 5.93
CA THR A 58 -0.07 -3.51 7.27
C THR A 58 -1.35 -3.82 8.04
N TYR A 59 -1.22 -4.63 9.10
CA TYR A 59 -2.26 -4.67 10.12
C TYR A 59 -1.87 -3.68 11.21
N THR A 60 -2.81 -3.30 12.05
CA THR A 60 -2.53 -2.40 13.17
C THR A 60 -2.29 -3.24 14.40
N TRP A 61 -1.14 -3.03 15.04
CA TRP A 61 -0.79 -3.74 16.26
C TRP A 61 -1.30 -2.97 17.48
N ASP A 62 -1.91 -3.68 18.39
CA ASP A 62 -2.42 -3.06 19.61
C ASP A 62 -3.34 -1.89 19.25
N ASP A 63 -3.31 -0.80 19.98
CA ASP A 63 -4.20 0.35 19.75
C ASP A 63 -3.51 1.41 18.90
N GLY A 64 -3.28 1.10 17.64
CA GLY A 64 -2.78 2.08 16.68
C GLY A 64 -1.31 1.99 16.31
N ASN A 65 -0.63 0.92 16.71
CA ASN A 65 0.80 0.80 16.50
C ASN A 65 1.15 0.01 15.23
N LEU A 66 2.31 0.36 14.67
CA LEU A 66 2.89 -0.38 13.55
C LEU A 66 3.43 -1.71 14.08
N PRO A 67 3.20 -2.83 13.34
CA PRO A 67 3.74 -4.13 13.78
C PRO A 67 5.28 -4.15 13.84
N ASP A 68 5.82 -4.93 14.77
CA ASP A 68 7.26 -5.02 14.96
C ASP A 68 7.99 -5.43 13.69
N GLU A 69 7.41 -6.35 12.91
CA GLU A 69 8.08 -6.81 11.69
C GLU A 69 8.19 -5.74 10.61
N PHE A 70 7.45 -4.64 10.74
CA PHE A 70 7.54 -3.52 9.82
C PHE A 70 8.55 -2.47 10.27
N LEU A 71 8.96 -2.48 11.54
CA LEU A 71 9.76 -1.40 12.11
C LEU A 71 11.11 -1.20 11.42
N ASP A 72 11.83 -2.30 11.16
CA ASP A 72 13.14 -2.19 10.50
C ASP A 72 12.98 -1.61 9.09
N PHE A 73 11.99 -2.09 8.35
CA PHE A 73 11.71 -1.59 7.02
C PHE A 73 11.35 -0.10 7.09
N TYR A 74 10.52 0.25 8.06
CA TYR A 74 10.07 1.63 8.26
C TYR A 74 11.25 2.57 8.51
N GLU A 75 12.17 2.15 9.37
CA GLU A 75 13.34 2.97 9.69
C GLU A 75 14.28 3.09 8.50
N ASP A 76 14.46 1.98 7.79
CA ASP A 76 15.35 1.98 6.62
C ASP A 76 14.81 2.81 5.47
N MET A 77 13.51 3.11 5.47
CA MET A 77 12.91 3.97 4.45
C MET A 77 13.44 5.40 4.50
N ASP A 78 14.02 5.83 5.62
CA ASP A 78 14.49 7.21 5.79
C ASP A 78 15.52 7.63 4.76
N THR A 79 16.24 6.68 4.16
CA THR A 79 17.26 6.99 3.15
C THR A 79 16.69 7.04 1.73
N LEU A 80 15.42 6.75 1.54
CA LEU A 80 14.82 6.66 0.22
C LEU A 80 14.43 8.02 -0.33
N ARG A 81 14.40 8.10 -1.65
CA ARG A 81 13.94 9.27 -2.38
C ARG A 81 12.71 8.88 -3.17
N LEU A 82 11.54 9.27 -2.67
CA LEU A 82 10.26 8.89 -3.27
C LEU A 82 9.54 10.10 -3.86
N GLN A 83 10.28 11.16 -4.19
CA GLN A 83 9.74 12.43 -4.65
C GLN A 83 8.76 12.23 -5.81
N GLY A 84 7.50 12.62 -5.59
CA GLY A 84 6.46 12.56 -6.61
C GLY A 84 5.96 11.17 -6.96
N LYS A 85 6.45 10.13 -6.29
CA LYS A 85 6.05 8.76 -6.61
C LYS A 85 4.62 8.50 -6.14
N PRO A 86 3.72 8.05 -7.04
CA PRO A 86 2.37 7.69 -6.62
C PRO A 86 2.40 6.61 -5.55
N ALA A 87 1.67 6.83 -4.48
CA ALA A 87 1.68 5.90 -3.36
C ALA A 87 0.32 5.84 -2.70
N ALA A 88 0.05 4.71 -2.04
CA ALA A 88 -1.14 4.54 -1.23
C ALA A 88 -0.84 3.54 -0.12
N VAL A 89 -1.68 3.53 0.90
CA VAL A 89 -1.50 2.65 2.04
C VAL A 89 -2.84 2.01 2.37
N PHE A 90 -2.80 0.74 2.70
CA PHE A 90 -3.99 -0.01 3.09
C PHE A 90 -3.68 -0.86 4.32
N GLY A 91 -4.71 -1.36 4.96
CA GLY A 91 -4.46 -2.23 6.07
C GLY A 91 -5.70 -2.88 6.64
N SER A 92 -5.47 -3.96 7.38
CA SER A 92 -6.50 -4.58 8.18
C SER A 92 -6.40 -4.02 9.60
N CYS A 93 -7.53 -3.92 10.28
CA CYS A 93 -7.57 -3.37 11.63
C CYS A 93 -8.70 -4.02 12.39
N ASP A 94 -8.84 -3.63 13.65
CA ASP A 94 -9.91 -4.10 14.51
C ASP A 94 -10.58 -2.88 15.13
N SER A 95 -11.81 -2.63 14.75
CA SER A 95 -12.55 -1.45 15.20
C SER A 95 -12.86 -1.49 16.71
N TYR A 96 -12.55 -2.62 17.37
CA TYR A 96 -12.60 -2.70 18.83
C TYR A 96 -11.70 -1.66 19.48
N TYR A 97 -10.56 -1.33 18.84
CA TYR A 97 -9.61 -0.37 19.38
C TYR A 97 -9.94 1.04 18.93
N GLU A 98 -9.71 2.02 19.81
CA GLU A 98 -9.99 3.42 19.52
C GLU A 98 -9.18 3.93 18.31
N HIS A 99 -7.91 3.54 18.23
CA HIS A 99 -7.03 3.97 17.17
C HIS A 99 -6.86 2.88 16.10
N HIS A 100 -7.95 2.20 15.75
CA HIS A 100 -7.90 1.16 14.72
C HIS A 100 -7.45 1.77 13.40
N GLY A 101 -6.57 1.05 12.69
CA GLY A 101 -6.02 1.58 11.44
C GLY A 101 -4.92 2.60 11.63
N GLY A 102 -4.46 2.85 12.86
CA GLY A 102 -3.40 3.82 13.13
C GLY A 102 -2.10 3.51 12.40
N ALA A 103 -1.80 2.23 12.19
CA ALA A 103 -0.60 1.84 11.45
C ALA A 103 -0.65 2.33 10.01
N VAL A 104 -1.84 2.34 9.39
CA VAL A 104 -2.01 2.89 8.04
C VAL A 104 -1.65 4.37 8.03
N ASP A 105 -2.13 5.11 9.02
CA ASP A 105 -1.85 6.55 9.13
C ASP A 105 -0.36 6.83 9.33
N ILE A 106 0.31 5.99 10.11
CA ILE A 106 1.76 6.12 10.34
C ILE A 106 2.51 5.99 9.02
N LEU A 107 2.13 5.02 8.18
CA LEU A 107 2.79 4.81 6.90
C LEU A 107 2.49 5.93 5.90
N ILE A 108 1.27 6.47 5.92
CA ILE A 108 0.92 7.61 5.07
C ILE A 108 1.80 8.80 5.42
N GLU A 109 1.96 9.08 6.70
CA GLU A 109 2.80 10.17 7.16
C GLU A 109 4.25 9.97 6.74
N LYS A 110 4.76 8.75 6.89
CA LYS A 110 6.13 8.42 6.49
C LYS A 110 6.36 8.66 5.00
N LEU A 111 5.48 8.15 4.17
CA LEU A 111 5.58 8.33 2.72
C LEU A 111 5.52 9.80 2.34
N THR A 112 4.64 10.56 3.00
CA THR A 112 4.52 11.99 2.76
C THR A 112 5.82 12.70 3.10
N GLU A 113 6.45 12.34 4.21
CA GLU A 113 7.74 12.92 4.62
C GLU A 113 8.83 12.64 3.59
N LEU A 114 8.77 11.49 2.92
CA LEU A 114 9.75 11.10 1.91
C LEU A 114 9.48 11.69 0.54
N GLY A 115 8.42 12.47 0.41
CA GLY A 115 8.08 13.16 -0.83
C GLY A 115 7.15 12.41 -1.76
N ALA A 116 6.66 11.25 -1.36
CA ALA A 116 5.72 10.49 -2.18
C ALA A 116 4.40 11.24 -2.32
N ASN A 117 3.72 10.98 -3.42
CA ASN A 117 2.43 11.58 -3.70
C ASN A 117 1.33 10.59 -3.33
N ILE A 118 0.65 10.82 -2.21
CA ILE A 118 -0.43 9.95 -1.76
C ILE A 118 -1.66 10.27 -2.60
N ILE A 119 -1.99 9.38 -3.52
CA ILE A 119 -3.05 9.64 -4.50
C ILE A 119 -4.42 9.07 -4.11
N LEU A 120 -4.47 8.24 -3.07
CA LEU A 120 -5.73 7.72 -2.56
C LEU A 120 -5.70 7.77 -1.04
N ASP A 121 -6.87 7.93 -0.45
CA ASP A 121 -7.01 7.86 1.00
C ASP A 121 -6.61 6.46 1.49
N GLY A 122 -6.17 6.36 2.73
CA GLY A 122 -5.84 5.08 3.32
C GLY A 122 -7.05 4.15 3.36
N LEU A 123 -6.87 2.92 2.92
CA LEU A 123 -7.94 1.92 2.92
C LEU A 123 -7.84 1.09 4.20
N LYS A 124 -8.86 1.13 5.03
CA LYS A 124 -8.89 0.43 6.30
C LYS A 124 -10.06 -0.56 6.28
N ILE A 125 -9.73 -1.84 6.39
CA ILE A 125 -10.73 -2.91 6.39
C ILE A 125 -10.76 -3.53 7.79
N ASP A 126 -11.95 -3.61 8.36
CA ASP A 126 -12.15 -4.14 9.71
C ASP A 126 -12.19 -5.67 9.66
N LEU A 127 -11.19 -6.30 10.27
CA LEU A 127 -11.06 -7.77 10.35
C LEU A 127 -11.03 -8.40 8.96
N THR A 128 -11.80 -9.49 8.75
CA THR A 128 -11.82 -10.20 7.48
C THR A 128 -12.72 -9.47 6.49
N PRO A 129 -12.23 -9.19 5.26
CA PRO A 129 -13.05 -8.47 4.27
C PRO A 129 -14.34 -9.21 3.93
N THR A 130 -15.45 -8.47 3.89
CA THR A 130 -16.72 -9.00 3.37
C THR A 130 -16.63 -9.04 1.84
N ALA A 131 -17.67 -9.64 1.19
CA ALA A 131 -17.71 -9.66 -0.28
C ALA A 131 -17.75 -8.25 -0.86
N GLU A 132 -18.46 -7.33 -0.23
CA GLU A 132 -18.49 -5.93 -0.67
C GLU A 132 -17.14 -5.26 -0.50
N GLU A 133 -16.47 -5.55 0.60
CA GLU A 133 -15.15 -4.97 0.86
C GLU A 133 -14.09 -5.51 -0.08
N LYS A 134 -14.20 -6.78 -0.48
CA LYS A 134 -13.30 -7.33 -1.49
C LYS A 134 -13.46 -6.57 -2.81
N GLU A 135 -14.69 -6.26 -3.18
CA GLU A 135 -14.93 -5.47 -4.38
C GLU A 135 -14.35 -4.06 -4.23
N GLN A 136 -14.46 -3.46 -3.04
CA GLN A 136 -13.86 -2.16 -2.77
C GLN A 136 -12.35 -2.21 -2.94
N CYS A 137 -11.72 -3.30 -2.51
CA CYS A 137 -10.27 -3.45 -2.66
C CYS A 137 -9.87 -3.53 -4.13
N ILE A 138 -10.66 -4.24 -4.93
CA ILE A 138 -10.41 -4.33 -6.37
C ILE A 138 -10.55 -2.95 -7.01
N GLN A 139 -11.60 -2.21 -6.65
CA GLN A 139 -11.81 -0.86 -7.17
C GLN A 139 -10.71 0.09 -6.71
N TYR A 140 -10.21 -0.09 -5.50
CA TYR A 140 -9.10 0.70 -4.99
C TYR A 140 -7.86 0.51 -5.88
N GLY A 141 -7.57 -0.74 -6.24
CA GLY A 141 -6.45 -1.02 -7.15
C GLY A 141 -6.65 -0.39 -8.52
N LYS A 142 -7.87 -0.46 -9.07
CA LYS A 142 -8.16 0.18 -10.35
C LYS A 142 -7.99 1.70 -10.26
N SER A 143 -8.45 2.29 -9.17
CA SER A 143 -8.34 3.73 -8.97
C SER A 143 -6.90 4.18 -8.80
N PHE A 144 -6.06 3.32 -8.25
CA PHE A 144 -4.66 3.63 -8.07
C PHE A 144 -3.97 3.85 -9.42
N VAL A 145 -4.40 3.13 -10.46
CA VAL A 145 -3.79 3.19 -11.80
C VAL A 145 -4.66 4.06 -12.71
N ASN A 146 -4.85 5.30 -12.30
CA ASN A 146 -5.67 6.22 -13.10
C ASN A 146 -4.85 7.42 -13.56
N ASP A 147 -5.53 8.40 -14.12
CA ASP A 147 -4.89 9.59 -14.67
C ASP A 147 -4.19 10.45 -13.62
N GLU A 148 -4.45 10.22 -12.34
CA GLU A 148 -3.82 10.98 -11.27
C GLU A 148 -2.34 10.67 -11.10
N TRP A 149 -1.83 9.63 -11.76
CA TRP A 149 -0.39 9.42 -11.85
C TRP A 149 0.26 10.54 -12.64
N GLY A 150 -0.55 11.30 -13.38
CA GLY A 150 -0.13 12.52 -14.02
C GLY A 150 0.79 12.31 -15.20
N PRO A 151 1.72 13.25 -15.40
CA PRO A 151 2.52 13.27 -16.62
C PRO A 151 3.33 12.01 -16.87
N PHE A 152 3.63 11.26 -15.84
CA PHE A 152 4.35 10.02 -15.97
C PHE A 152 3.72 9.10 -17.03
N SER A 153 2.39 9.02 -17.03
CA SER A 153 1.70 8.15 -17.98
C SER A 153 1.64 8.75 -19.39
N CYS A 154 2.02 10.00 -19.54
CA CYS A 154 1.87 10.72 -20.80
C CYS A 154 3.17 10.88 -21.57
N PHE A 155 4.30 10.82 -20.90
CA PHE A 155 5.57 11.12 -21.54
C PHE A 155 6.47 9.92 -21.72
N ASN A 156 5.95 8.78 -21.50
CA ASN A 156 6.75 7.56 -21.65
C ASN A 156 6.87 7.10 -23.08
#